data_77dedcf6c818c3d22c320ad64eed6dba
#
_entry.id   77dedcf6c818c3d22c320ad64eed6dba
#
_cell.length_a   1.000
_cell.length_b   1.000
_cell.length_c   1.000
_cell.angle_alpha   90.00
_cell.angle_beta   90.00
_cell.angle_gamma   90.00
#
_symmetry.space_group_name_H-M   'P 1'
#
loop_
_entity.id
_entity.type
_entity.pdbx_description
1 polymer ?
#
loop_
_entity_poly.entity_id
_entity_poly.type
_entity_poly.pdbx_seq_one_letter_code
_entity_poly.pdbx_strand_id
1 'polypeptide(L)'
;MAFNPNNYKPATAKHLPVVLLLDVSGSMSGPKIDNLYDATNEMIKVFSEAASKEKIIDIAIITFGTNVELHTPYTSVVDFKSRGLNPFLADGMTPLGTALRMAKDMIEDKETTPSNIYRPAVVLVSDGAPTDEWRGPLDNFKNNGRSSKCQRFAVAIGNDADNQMLKSFAEDNENFFIAENVSDIVDKFKQISMSVSVKAPSSVNNNISTNGLAFDNSSANKDDDDDEF
;
A
#
# COMPACT_ATOMS: atom_id res chain seq x y z
N MET A 1 2.90 -39.59 -16.37
CA MET A 1 3.66 -38.57 -17.12
C MET A 1 4.92 -38.26 -16.33
N ALA A 2 6.09 -38.36 -16.94
CA ALA A 2 7.34 -38.02 -16.23
C ALA A 2 7.49 -36.49 -16.12
N PHE A 3 7.91 -36.03 -14.95
CA PHE A 3 8.26 -34.62 -14.72
C PHE A 3 9.43 -34.24 -15.64
N ASN A 4 9.23 -33.20 -16.49
CA ASN A 4 10.30 -32.65 -17.34
C ASN A 4 10.82 -31.36 -16.69
N PRO A 5 12.05 -31.38 -16.12
CA PRO A 5 12.62 -30.21 -15.43
C PRO A 5 12.91 -29.04 -16.39
N ASN A 6 12.98 -29.26 -17.70
CA ASN A 6 13.19 -28.20 -18.70
C ASN A 6 11.93 -27.33 -18.94
N ASN A 7 10.77 -27.76 -18.44
CA ASN A 7 9.53 -26.98 -18.52
C ASN A 7 9.32 -26.08 -17.28
N TYR A 8 10.22 -26.15 -16.31
CA TYR A 8 10.17 -25.26 -15.13
C TYR A 8 10.67 -23.86 -15.51
N LYS A 9 9.75 -22.93 -15.69
CA LYS A 9 10.08 -21.50 -15.72
C LYS A 9 10.06 -21.00 -14.29
N PRO A 10 11.17 -20.51 -13.73
CA PRO A 10 11.14 -19.89 -12.43
C PRO A 10 10.12 -18.74 -12.44
N ALA A 11 9.30 -18.65 -11.39
CA ALA A 11 8.37 -17.56 -11.24
C ALA A 11 9.17 -16.24 -11.26
N THR A 12 8.80 -15.32 -12.14
CA THR A 12 9.36 -13.96 -12.13
C THR A 12 8.94 -13.28 -10.83
N ALA A 13 9.91 -12.65 -10.16
CA ALA A 13 9.64 -11.87 -8.96
C ALA A 13 8.52 -10.85 -9.24
N LYS A 14 7.57 -10.77 -8.32
CA LYS A 14 6.45 -9.83 -8.41
C LYS A 14 6.69 -8.65 -7.51
N HIS A 15 6.49 -7.44 -8.02
CA HIS A 15 6.70 -6.20 -7.31
C HIS A 15 5.49 -5.81 -6.48
N LEU A 16 5.73 -5.29 -5.27
CA LEU A 16 4.76 -4.66 -4.39
C LEU A 16 5.12 -3.17 -4.26
N PRO A 17 4.45 -2.29 -5.01
CA PRO A 17 4.68 -0.86 -4.89
C PRO A 17 4.05 -0.30 -3.62
N VAL A 18 4.81 0.50 -2.89
CA VAL A 18 4.38 1.27 -1.73
C VAL A 18 4.67 2.74 -2.00
N VAL A 19 3.65 3.59 -1.95
CA VAL A 19 3.79 5.04 -2.12
C VAL A 19 3.56 5.71 -0.77
N LEU A 20 4.53 6.46 -0.30
CA LEU A 20 4.43 7.27 0.90
C LEU A 20 4.13 8.72 0.49
N LEU A 21 3.03 9.28 0.98
CA LEU A 21 2.66 10.69 0.90
C LEU A 21 2.96 11.31 2.26
N LEU A 22 4.05 12.04 2.36
CA LEU A 22 4.57 12.54 3.63
C LEU A 22 4.42 14.06 3.71
N ASP A 23 3.67 14.52 4.69
CA ASP A 23 3.58 15.92 5.05
C ASP A 23 4.93 16.38 5.60
N VAL A 24 5.51 17.38 4.94
CA VAL A 24 6.71 18.06 5.38
C VAL A 24 6.46 19.56 5.49
N SER A 25 5.23 19.95 5.79
CA SER A 25 4.86 21.35 6.04
C SER A 25 5.54 21.91 7.29
N GLY A 26 5.46 23.23 7.49
CA GLY A 26 6.12 23.92 8.60
C GLY A 26 5.69 23.41 9.99
N SER A 27 4.46 22.89 10.16
CA SER A 27 3.97 22.29 11.39
C SER A 27 4.68 20.99 11.78
N MET A 28 5.31 20.33 10.80
CA MET A 28 6.12 19.13 11.01
C MET A 28 7.53 19.42 11.53
N SER A 29 7.93 20.70 11.70
CA SER A 29 9.26 21.07 12.14
C SER A 29 9.63 20.48 13.52
N GLY A 30 10.93 20.30 13.74
CA GLY A 30 11.48 19.78 14.99
C GLY A 30 11.27 18.28 15.17
N PRO A 31 10.89 17.78 16.36
CA PRO A 31 10.81 16.34 16.62
C PRO A 31 9.87 15.56 15.71
N LYS A 32 8.85 16.19 15.12
CA LYS A 32 7.91 15.51 14.23
C LYS A 32 8.60 15.04 12.95
N ILE A 33 9.39 15.91 12.30
CA ILE A 33 10.07 15.56 11.05
C ILE A 33 11.17 14.53 11.28
N ASP A 34 11.91 14.65 12.41
CA ASP A 34 12.96 13.69 12.78
C ASP A 34 12.38 12.29 12.99
N ASN A 35 11.26 12.20 13.72
CA ASN A 35 10.58 10.92 13.96
C ASN A 35 9.87 10.38 12.71
N LEU A 36 9.36 11.22 11.82
CA LEU A 36 8.86 10.79 10.51
C LEU A 36 9.97 10.14 9.68
N TYR A 37 11.16 10.74 9.71
CA TYR A 37 12.35 10.17 9.07
C TYR A 37 12.73 8.81 9.67
N ASP A 38 12.81 8.72 11.01
CA ASP A 38 13.13 7.48 11.71
C ASP A 38 12.07 6.40 11.47
N ALA A 39 10.79 6.76 11.50
CA ALA A 39 9.69 5.85 11.21
C ALA A 39 9.75 5.33 9.76
N THR A 40 10.10 6.18 8.81
CA THR A 40 10.27 5.79 7.41
C THR A 40 11.42 4.80 7.24
N ASN A 41 12.55 5.03 7.91
CA ASN A 41 13.68 4.09 7.93
C ASN A 41 13.30 2.74 8.55
N GLU A 42 12.54 2.74 9.66
CA GLU A 42 12.08 1.50 10.29
C GLU A 42 11.08 0.76 9.39
N MET A 43 10.19 1.47 8.69
CA MET A 43 9.29 0.87 7.69
C MET A 43 10.09 0.18 6.58
N ILE A 44 11.12 0.84 6.02
CA ILE A 44 12.01 0.29 5.00
C ILE A 44 12.68 -1.00 5.53
N LYS A 45 13.12 -1.00 6.77
CA LYS A 45 13.74 -2.17 7.41
C LYS A 45 12.74 -3.33 7.53
N VAL A 46 11.53 -3.09 8.04
CA VAL A 46 10.47 -4.11 8.16
C VAL A 46 10.12 -4.69 6.79
N PHE A 47 9.97 -3.85 5.77
CA PHE A 47 9.74 -4.31 4.41
C PHE A 47 10.92 -5.10 3.84
N SER A 48 12.15 -4.73 4.19
CA SER A 48 13.34 -5.47 3.77
C SER A 48 13.38 -6.91 4.36
N GLU A 49 12.87 -7.08 5.57
CA GLU A 49 12.72 -8.39 6.22
C GLU A 49 11.57 -9.22 5.59
N ALA A 50 10.52 -8.54 5.12
CA ALA A 50 9.37 -9.15 4.47
C ALA A 50 9.56 -9.44 2.97
N ALA A 51 10.61 -8.87 2.34
CA ALA A 51 10.93 -9.11 0.95
C ALA A 51 11.52 -10.53 0.75
N SER A 52 11.32 -11.09 -0.43
CA SER A 52 11.82 -12.42 -0.80
C SER A 52 12.27 -12.44 -2.26
N LYS A 53 12.84 -13.56 -2.71
CA LYS A 53 13.18 -13.74 -4.13
C LYS A 53 11.97 -13.68 -5.06
N GLU A 54 10.77 -13.92 -4.54
CA GLU A 54 9.51 -13.93 -5.30
C GLU A 54 8.70 -12.64 -5.12
N LYS A 55 8.99 -11.86 -4.07
CA LYS A 55 8.31 -10.61 -3.73
C LYS A 55 9.30 -9.49 -3.50
N ILE A 56 9.40 -8.59 -4.45
CA ILE A 56 10.20 -7.36 -4.36
C ILE A 56 9.28 -6.25 -3.83
N ILE A 57 9.73 -5.50 -2.85
CA ILE A 57 9.00 -4.34 -2.33
C ILE A 57 9.74 -3.08 -2.77
N ASP A 58 9.02 -2.21 -3.48
CA ASP A 58 9.54 -0.93 -3.98
C ASP A 58 8.80 0.21 -3.28
N ILE A 59 9.56 1.16 -2.74
CA ILE A 59 9.01 2.32 -2.05
C ILE A 59 9.30 3.57 -2.89
N ALA A 60 8.26 4.36 -3.14
CA ALA A 60 8.36 5.72 -3.62
C ALA A 60 7.90 6.69 -2.53
N ILE A 61 8.56 7.84 -2.43
CA ILE A 61 8.24 8.86 -1.43
C ILE A 61 7.93 10.17 -2.15
N ILE A 62 6.73 10.67 -1.93
CA ILE A 62 6.29 11.99 -2.34
C ILE A 62 6.17 12.82 -1.08
N THR A 63 6.92 13.91 -1.00
CA THR A 63 6.82 14.88 0.08
C THR A 63 5.98 16.09 -0.37
N PHE A 64 5.21 16.67 0.56
CA PHE A 64 4.42 17.86 0.31
C PHE A 64 4.56 18.88 1.45
N GLY A 65 5.01 20.06 1.08
CA GLY A 65 5.32 21.21 1.95
C GLY A 65 5.34 22.47 1.09
N THR A 66 6.44 23.22 1.07
CA THR A 66 6.63 24.36 0.15
C THR A 66 6.39 23.93 -1.31
N ASN A 67 6.86 22.75 -1.67
CA ASN A 67 6.63 22.10 -2.96
C ASN A 67 6.07 20.70 -2.76
N VAL A 68 5.51 20.14 -3.83
CA VAL A 68 5.23 18.71 -3.91
C VAL A 68 6.31 18.07 -4.77
N GLU A 69 7.04 17.13 -4.20
CA GLU A 69 8.22 16.54 -4.83
C GLU A 69 8.18 15.03 -4.80
N LEU A 70 8.64 14.39 -5.87
CA LEU A 70 9.03 12.99 -5.85
C LEU A 70 10.41 12.90 -5.18
N HIS A 71 10.42 12.92 -3.85
CA HIS A 71 11.64 12.87 -3.03
C HIS A 71 12.47 11.62 -3.33
N THR A 72 11.79 10.47 -3.50
CA THR A 72 12.45 9.21 -3.84
C THR A 72 11.57 8.48 -4.85
N PRO A 73 12.05 8.21 -6.08
CA PRO A 73 11.35 7.36 -7.03
C PRO A 73 11.29 5.93 -6.52
N TYR A 74 10.47 5.05 -7.13
CA TYR A 74 10.42 3.65 -6.75
C TYR A 74 11.83 3.05 -6.63
N THR A 75 12.16 2.70 -5.41
CA THR A 75 13.45 2.15 -5.04
C THR A 75 13.20 0.87 -4.25
N SER A 76 13.86 -0.20 -4.65
CA SER A 76 13.77 -1.48 -3.93
C SER A 76 14.25 -1.32 -2.49
N VAL A 77 13.56 -1.96 -1.53
CA VAL A 77 13.99 -1.93 -0.12
C VAL A 77 15.40 -2.49 0.08
N VAL A 78 15.87 -3.34 -0.84
CA VAL A 78 17.25 -3.84 -0.83
C VAL A 78 18.24 -2.75 -1.21
N ASP A 79 17.89 -1.89 -2.16
CA ASP A 79 18.75 -0.78 -2.61
C ASP A 79 18.83 0.34 -1.57
N PHE A 80 17.81 0.52 -0.74
CA PHE A 80 17.88 1.47 0.37
C PHE A 80 19.01 1.16 1.37
N LYS A 81 19.39 -0.11 1.54
CA LYS A 81 20.53 -0.49 2.40
C LYS A 81 21.86 0.11 1.96
N SER A 82 22.03 0.31 0.66
CA SER A 82 23.26 0.85 0.09
C SER A 82 23.23 2.36 -0.11
N ARG A 83 22.06 2.92 -0.39
CA ARG A 83 21.89 4.35 -0.71
C ARG A 83 21.54 5.19 0.51
N GLY A 84 20.84 4.59 1.49
CA GLY A 84 20.22 5.32 2.60
C GLY A 84 18.98 6.11 2.13
N LEU A 85 18.32 6.76 3.06
CA LEU A 85 17.23 7.70 2.83
C LEU A 85 17.78 9.13 3.04
N ASN A 86 17.49 10.03 2.11
CA ASN A 86 17.79 11.45 2.30
C ASN A 86 16.89 12.03 3.40
N PRO A 87 17.40 12.96 4.24
CA PRO A 87 16.59 13.58 5.27
C PRO A 87 15.45 14.41 4.70
N PHE A 88 14.35 14.51 5.46
CA PHE A 88 13.24 15.39 5.16
C PHE A 88 13.50 16.78 5.75
N LEU A 89 13.03 17.82 5.06
CA LEU A 89 13.10 19.20 5.51
C LEU A 89 11.68 19.74 5.64
N ALA A 90 11.30 20.17 6.83
CA ALA A 90 9.97 20.71 7.08
C ALA A 90 9.92 22.21 6.77
N ASP A 91 9.06 22.60 5.81
CA ASP A 91 8.79 23.99 5.44
C ASP A 91 7.48 24.11 4.64
N GLY A 92 6.89 25.30 4.68
CA GLY A 92 5.77 25.71 3.83
C GLY A 92 4.41 25.19 4.28
N MET A 93 3.54 24.98 3.31
CA MET A 93 2.11 24.69 3.45
C MET A 93 1.82 23.18 3.33
N THR A 94 0.53 22.81 3.24
CA THR A 94 0.09 21.41 3.16
C THR A 94 -0.70 21.15 1.85
N PRO A 95 -0.04 21.14 0.67
CA PRO A 95 -0.70 21.00 -0.63
C PRO A 95 -1.07 19.53 -0.96
N LEU A 96 -1.97 18.95 -0.18
CA LEU A 96 -2.39 17.56 -0.28
C LEU A 96 -3.02 17.22 -1.64
N GLY A 97 -3.88 18.10 -2.17
CA GLY A 97 -4.54 17.85 -3.45
C GLY A 97 -3.55 17.70 -4.60
N THR A 98 -2.46 18.48 -4.57
CA THR A 98 -1.36 18.36 -5.53
C THR A 98 -0.57 17.08 -5.34
N ALA A 99 -0.31 16.67 -4.09
CA ALA A 99 0.35 15.38 -3.78
C ALA A 99 -0.48 14.18 -4.25
N LEU A 100 -1.80 14.21 -4.06
CA LEU A 100 -2.72 13.17 -4.53
C LEU A 100 -2.72 13.05 -6.06
N ARG A 101 -2.67 14.18 -6.80
CA ARG A 101 -2.54 14.17 -8.26
C ARG A 101 -1.25 13.50 -8.69
N MET A 102 -0.11 13.91 -8.12
CA MET A 102 1.20 13.32 -8.43
C MET A 102 1.22 11.81 -8.17
N ALA A 103 0.73 11.37 -7.01
CA ALA A 103 0.67 9.94 -6.69
C ALA A 103 -0.25 9.16 -7.65
N LYS A 104 -1.39 9.76 -8.02
CA LYS A 104 -2.30 9.16 -8.99
C LYS A 104 -1.62 9.01 -10.35
N ASP A 105 -1.03 10.06 -10.87
CA ASP A 105 -0.37 10.05 -12.18
C ASP A 105 0.72 8.96 -12.22
N MET A 106 1.53 8.84 -11.16
CA MET A 106 2.54 7.80 -11.04
C MET A 106 1.96 6.37 -11.03
N ILE A 107 0.81 6.16 -10.37
CA ILE A 107 0.14 4.86 -10.30
C ILE A 107 -0.56 4.51 -11.63
N GLU A 108 -1.13 5.49 -12.31
CA GLU A 108 -1.79 5.29 -13.62
C GLU A 108 -0.79 5.01 -14.74
N ASP A 109 0.41 5.57 -14.66
CA ASP A 109 1.47 5.34 -15.64
C ASP A 109 1.99 3.90 -15.56
N LYS A 110 1.81 3.15 -16.64
CA LYS A 110 2.21 1.74 -16.71
C LYS A 110 3.71 1.53 -16.90
N GLU A 111 4.44 2.55 -17.31
CA GLU A 111 5.90 2.49 -17.39
C GLU A 111 6.50 2.60 -15.99
N THR A 112 5.96 3.49 -15.16
CA THR A 112 6.39 3.69 -13.77
C THR A 112 5.83 2.62 -12.84
N THR A 113 4.54 2.26 -12.99
CA THR A 113 3.84 1.26 -12.18
C THR A 113 3.26 0.17 -13.09
N PRO A 114 3.99 -0.90 -13.41
CA PRO A 114 3.54 -1.95 -14.31
C PRO A 114 2.25 -2.64 -13.87
N SER A 115 1.58 -3.36 -14.78
CA SER A 115 0.29 -4.02 -14.49
C SER A 115 0.45 -5.38 -13.79
N ASN A 116 1.58 -6.08 -14.01
CA ASN A 116 1.82 -7.39 -13.38
C ASN A 116 2.53 -7.26 -12.04
N ILE A 117 1.84 -6.67 -11.08
CA ILE A 117 2.35 -6.36 -9.73
C ILE A 117 1.35 -6.80 -8.66
N TYR A 118 1.75 -6.79 -7.40
CA TYR A 118 0.80 -6.82 -6.30
C TYR A 118 0.00 -5.52 -6.23
N ARG A 119 -1.13 -5.56 -5.55
CA ARG A 119 -1.97 -4.39 -5.29
C ARG A 119 -1.13 -3.31 -4.59
N PRO A 120 -0.97 -2.11 -5.19
CA PRO A 120 -0.17 -1.06 -4.57
C PRO A 120 -0.75 -0.61 -3.22
N ALA A 121 0.11 -0.20 -2.31
CA ALA A 121 -0.27 0.44 -1.06
C ALA A 121 0.11 1.91 -1.09
N VAL A 122 -0.75 2.77 -0.54
CA VAL A 122 -0.49 4.21 -0.39
C VAL A 122 -0.70 4.60 1.06
N VAL A 123 0.31 5.22 1.66
CA VAL A 123 0.30 5.67 3.05
C VAL A 123 0.37 7.18 3.08
N LEU A 124 -0.66 7.83 3.60
CA LEU A 124 -0.73 9.27 3.80
C LEU A 124 -0.44 9.61 5.25
N VAL A 125 0.49 10.52 5.48
CA VAL A 125 0.87 11.00 6.83
C VAL A 125 0.77 12.50 6.87
N SER A 126 0.02 13.08 7.82
CA SER A 126 -0.10 14.52 7.99
C SER A 126 -0.44 14.89 9.43
N ASP A 127 -0.01 16.08 9.83
CA ASP A 127 -0.28 16.66 11.14
C ASP A 127 -1.22 17.89 11.10
N GLY A 128 -1.76 18.22 9.91
CA GLY A 128 -2.55 19.43 9.73
C GLY A 128 -3.71 19.28 8.75
N ALA A 129 -4.32 20.41 8.44
CA ALA A 129 -5.36 20.50 7.42
C ALA A 129 -4.77 20.89 6.06
N PRO A 130 -5.26 20.33 4.95
CA PRO A 130 -4.83 20.72 3.61
C PRO A 130 -5.06 22.19 3.31
N THR A 131 -4.11 22.79 2.60
CA THR A 131 -4.14 24.22 2.23
C THR A 131 -4.53 24.47 0.78
N ASP A 132 -4.60 23.42 -0.04
CA ASP A 132 -5.05 23.49 -1.43
C ASP A 132 -6.41 22.80 -1.64
N GLU A 133 -6.93 22.84 -2.86
CA GLU A 133 -8.12 22.08 -3.21
C GLU A 133 -7.75 20.58 -3.28
N TRP A 134 -8.26 19.80 -2.32
CA TRP A 134 -7.95 18.39 -2.13
C TRP A 134 -9.14 17.44 -2.34
N ARG A 135 -10.39 17.95 -2.22
CA ARG A 135 -11.59 17.10 -2.26
C ARG A 135 -11.79 16.43 -3.62
N GLY A 136 -11.67 17.22 -4.69
CA GLY A 136 -11.75 16.70 -6.06
C GLY A 136 -10.63 15.69 -6.38
N PRO A 137 -9.34 16.00 -6.13
CA PRO A 137 -8.25 15.05 -6.25
C PRO A 137 -8.44 13.77 -5.41
N LEU A 138 -8.93 13.88 -4.17
CA LEU A 138 -9.19 12.73 -3.32
C LEU A 138 -10.30 11.84 -3.90
N ASP A 139 -11.40 12.43 -4.32
CA ASP A 139 -12.51 11.71 -4.95
C ASP A 139 -12.04 10.99 -6.21
N ASN A 140 -11.29 11.69 -7.07
CA ASN A 140 -10.71 11.12 -8.27
C ASN A 140 -9.72 9.97 -7.96
N PHE A 141 -8.90 10.12 -6.92
CA PHE A 141 -7.95 9.08 -6.48
C PHE A 141 -8.67 7.81 -6.02
N LYS A 142 -9.76 7.97 -5.26
CA LYS A 142 -10.53 6.86 -4.65
C LYS A 142 -11.42 6.12 -5.64
N ASN A 143 -11.96 6.82 -6.63
CA ASN A 143 -13.06 6.30 -7.43
C ASN A 143 -12.68 6.03 -8.88
N ASN A 144 -11.55 6.53 -9.38
CA ASN A 144 -11.20 6.43 -10.80
C ASN A 144 -9.84 5.79 -11.04
N GLY A 145 -9.77 4.95 -12.08
CA GLY A 145 -8.53 4.38 -12.58
C GLY A 145 -7.92 3.32 -11.68
N ARG A 146 -6.60 3.15 -11.80
CA ARG A 146 -5.82 2.15 -11.05
C ARG A 146 -5.64 2.53 -9.59
N SER A 147 -5.53 3.83 -9.30
CA SER A 147 -5.42 4.36 -7.94
C SER A 147 -6.59 3.95 -7.05
N SER A 148 -7.79 3.83 -7.60
CA SER A 148 -8.98 3.37 -6.87
C SER A 148 -8.84 1.94 -6.31
N LYS A 149 -7.94 1.14 -6.86
CA LYS A 149 -7.67 -0.24 -6.45
C LYS A 149 -6.57 -0.35 -5.40
N CYS A 150 -5.86 0.74 -5.08
CA CYS A 150 -4.79 0.72 -4.09
C CYS A 150 -5.33 0.46 -2.68
N GLN A 151 -4.53 -0.20 -1.84
CA GLN A 151 -4.72 -0.16 -0.39
C GLN A 151 -4.37 1.25 0.08
N ARG A 152 -5.19 1.84 0.94
CA ARG A 152 -4.96 3.19 1.44
C ARG A 152 -4.92 3.18 2.97
N PHE A 153 -3.84 3.72 3.50
CA PHE A 153 -3.60 3.89 4.93
C PHE A 153 -3.39 5.37 5.24
N ALA A 154 -3.86 5.82 6.38
CA ALA A 154 -3.65 7.18 6.83
C ALA A 154 -3.14 7.22 8.28
N VAL A 155 -2.21 8.13 8.55
CA VAL A 155 -1.66 8.39 9.88
C VAL A 155 -1.84 9.87 10.21
N ALA A 156 -2.59 10.15 11.27
CA ALA A 156 -2.72 11.47 11.86
C ALA A 156 -1.62 11.65 12.92
N ILE A 157 -0.88 12.76 12.87
CA ILE A 157 0.16 13.08 13.85
C ILE A 157 -0.32 14.23 14.74
N GLY A 158 -0.44 13.94 16.03
CA GLY A 158 -0.87 14.92 17.03
C GLY A 158 -2.35 15.27 16.93
N ASN A 159 -2.75 16.33 17.67
CA ASN A 159 -4.16 16.69 17.83
C ASN A 159 -4.68 17.67 16.77
N ASP A 160 -3.79 18.31 16.01
CA ASP A 160 -4.13 19.35 15.02
C ASP A 160 -4.41 18.75 13.63
N ALA A 161 -4.17 17.44 13.44
CA ALA A 161 -4.43 16.74 12.19
C ALA A 161 -5.92 16.74 11.83
N ASP A 162 -6.23 16.94 10.54
CA ASP A 162 -7.59 16.79 10.03
C ASP A 162 -7.97 15.31 9.94
N ASN A 163 -8.42 14.77 11.07
CA ASN A 163 -8.81 13.36 11.21
C ASN A 163 -9.95 12.99 10.25
N GLN A 164 -10.85 13.93 9.90
CA GLN A 164 -11.95 13.63 8.98
C GLN A 164 -11.43 13.44 7.55
N MET A 165 -10.53 14.29 7.11
CA MET A 165 -9.87 14.18 5.82
C MET A 165 -9.08 12.88 5.74
N LEU A 166 -8.22 12.59 6.74
CA LEU A 166 -7.39 11.39 6.78
C LEU A 166 -8.22 10.10 6.80
N LYS A 167 -9.30 10.05 7.58
CA LYS A 167 -10.26 8.94 7.55
C LYS A 167 -10.92 8.79 6.17
N SER A 168 -11.21 9.89 5.49
CA SER A 168 -11.82 9.85 4.16
C SER A 168 -10.85 9.32 3.09
N PHE A 169 -9.54 9.47 3.28
CA PHE A 169 -8.51 8.88 2.42
C PHE A 169 -8.35 7.38 2.67
N ALA A 170 -8.33 6.94 3.92
CA ALA A 170 -8.15 5.54 4.28
C ALA A 170 -9.19 4.63 3.60
N GLU A 171 -8.83 3.39 3.32
CA GLU A 171 -9.72 2.42 2.67
C GLU A 171 -10.90 2.05 3.58
N ASP A 172 -10.59 1.86 4.87
CA ASP A 172 -11.52 1.58 5.95
C ASP A 172 -11.02 2.18 7.27
N ASN A 173 -11.81 2.04 8.34
CA ASN A 173 -11.45 2.57 9.65
C ASN A 173 -10.25 1.86 10.30
N GLU A 174 -9.97 0.61 9.92
CA GLU A 174 -8.82 -0.16 10.43
C GLU A 174 -7.51 0.33 9.81
N ASN A 175 -7.58 1.00 8.68
CA ASN A 175 -6.45 1.59 7.98
C ASN A 175 -6.17 3.06 8.37
N PHE A 176 -6.90 3.60 9.35
CA PHE A 176 -6.66 4.93 9.92
C PHE A 176 -6.02 4.80 11.30
N PHE A 177 -4.89 5.46 11.49
CA PHE A 177 -4.09 5.43 12.72
C PHE A 177 -3.92 6.84 13.26
N ILE A 178 -3.88 6.94 14.60
CA ILE A 178 -3.53 8.18 15.29
C ILE A 178 -2.23 7.95 16.04
N ALA A 179 -1.26 8.80 15.79
CA ALA A 179 -0.02 8.93 16.55
C ALA A 179 -0.18 10.15 17.47
N GLU A 180 -0.57 9.91 18.72
CA GLU A 180 -0.81 10.99 19.70
C GLU A 180 0.49 11.72 20.04
N ASN A 181 1.57 10.97 20.04
CA ASN A 181 2.91 11.48 20.23
C ASN A 181 3.86 10.98 19.13
N VAL A 182 4.97 11.65 19.03
CA VAL A 182 5.92 11.49 17.95
C VAL A 182 6.53 10.08 17.91
N SER A 183 6.71 9.44 19.08
CA SER A 183 7.19 8.05 19.19
C SER A 183 6.20 7.03 18.63
N ASP A 184 4.90 7.34 18.60
CA ASP A 184 3.87 6.45 18.11
C ASP A 184 3.96 6.27 16.59
N ILE A 185 4.54 7.23 15.86
CA ILE A 185 4.66 7.18 14.40
C ILE A 185 5.40 5.90 13.96
N VAL A 186 6.48 5.56 14.64
CA VAL A 186 7.27 4.35 14.35
C VAL A 186 6.42 3.09 14.50
N ASP A 187 5.63 2.99 15.57
CA ASP A 187 4.77 1.83 15.82
C ASP A 187 3.63 1.73 14.79
N LYS A 188 3.06 2.86 14.39
CA LYS A 188 2.02 2.88 13.33
C LYS A 188 2.61 2.45 11.99
N PHE A 189 3.81 2.90 11.64
CA PHE A 189 4.48 2.49 10.43
C PHE A 189 4.80 0.98 10.43
N LYS A 190 5.22 0.40 11.56
CA LYS A 190 5.39 -1.05 11.71
C LYS A 190 4.09 -1.81 11.48
N GLN A 191 2.98 -1.36 12.09
CA GLN A 191 1.65 -1.98 11.91
C GLN A 191 1.21 -1.95 10.43
N ILE A 192 1.38 -0.81 9.75
CA ILE A 192 1.09 -0.67 8.33
C ILE A 192 1.96 -1.62 7.49
N SER A 193 3.27 -1.67 7.77
CA SER A 193 4.21 -2.54 7.04
C SER A 193 3.81 -4.01 7.12
N MET A 194 3.41 -4.47 8.31
CA MET A 194 2.91 -5.84 8.51
C MET A 194 1.62 -6.07 7.72
N SER A 195 0.65 -5.14 7.80
CA SER A 195 -0.64 -5.25 7.11
C SER A 195 -0.47 -5.32 5.59
N VAL A 196 0.38 -4.48 5.01
CA VAL A 196 0.71 -4.47 3.58
C VAL A 196 1.40 -5.76 3.16
N SER A 197 2.34 -6.24 3.96
CA SER A 197 3.11 -7.46 3.65
C SER A 197 2.26 -8.73 3.67
N VAL A 198 1.29 -8.81 4.57
CA VAL A 198 0.37 -9.97 4.73
C VAL A 198 -0.72 -9.97 3.65
N LYS A 199 -1.29 -8.80 3.33
CA LYS A 199 -2.34 -8.66 2.30
C LYS A 199 -1.81 -8.83 0.86
N ALA A 200 -0.50 -8.87 0.66
CA ALA A 200 0.11 -9.27 -0.61
C ALA A 200 0.34 -10.78 -0.60
N PRO A 201 -0.56 -11.60 -1.18
CA PRO A 201 -0.47 -13.05 -1.09
C PRO A 201 0.82 -13.55 -1.70
N SER A 202 1.52 -14.43 -0.97
CA SER A 202 2.55 -15.27 -1.59
C SER A 202 1.87 -16.06 -2.70
N SER A 203 2.45 -16.10 -3.90
CA SER A 203 1.94 -16.90 -5.01
C SER A 203 2.11 -18.40 -4.68
N VAL A 204 1.25 -18.93 -3.83
CA VAL A 204 1.10 -20.38 -3.68
C VAL A 204 0.23 -20.81 -4.85
N ASN A 205 0.84 -21.42 -5.85
CA ASN A 205 0.14 -22.18 -6.88
C ASN A 205 -0.61 -23.34 -6.21
N ASN A 206 -1.83 -23.12 -5.78
CA ASN A 206 -2.76 -24.21 -5.49
C ASN A 206 -3.34 -24.75 -6.80
N ASN A 207 -2.51 -25.34 -7.64
CA ASN A 207 -2.95 -26.34 -8.60
C ASN A 207 -3.07 -27.69 -7.87
N ILE A 208 -4.04 -27.81 -6.97
CA ILE A 208 -4.57 -29.12 -6.61
C ILE A 208 -5.58 -29.46 -7.69
N SER A 209 -5.07 -30.18 -8.70
CA SER A 209 -5.90 -30.91 -9.64
C SER A 209 -6.68 -31.96 -8.87
N THR A 210 -7.94 -31.70 -8.58
CA THR A 210 -8.90 -32.72 -8.14
C THR A 210 -9.31 -33.53 -9.36
N ASN A 211 -8.43 -34.40 -9.83
CA ASN A 211 -8.81 -35.48 -10.71
C ASN A 211 -9.07 -36.73 -9.89
N GLY A 212 -10.31 -37.15 -9.92
CA GLY A 212 -10.67 -38.55 -9.80
C GLY A 212 -11.09 -39.04 -8.42
N LEU A 213 -12.36 -38.95 -8.13
CA LEU A 213 -13.12 -40.07 -7.56
C LEU A 213 -14.57 -39.90 -8.01
N ALA A 214 -14.85 -40.49 -9.16
CA ALA A 214 -16.21 -40.80 -9.56
C ALA A 214 -16.70 -41.92 -8.65
N PHE A 215 -17.66 -41.62 -7.78
CA PHE A 215 -18.50 -42.67 -7.21
C PHE A 215 -19.72 -42.80 -8.10
N ASP A 216 -19.70 -43.89 -8.87
CA ASP A 216 -20.85 -44.49 -9.53
C ASP A 216 -21.83 -45.03 -8.45
N ASN A 217 -23.03 -44.50 -8.44
CA ASN A 217 -24.16 -45.13 -7.77
C ASN A 217 -25.37 -45.06 -8.70
N SER A 218 -25.39 -46.01 -9.63
CA SER A 218 -26.61 -46.50 -10.25
C SER A 218 -27.30 -47.46 -9.29
N SER A 219 -28.49 -47.15 -8.88
CA SER A 219 -29.63 -48.05 -8.80
C SER A 219 -30.75 -47.46 -7.94
N ALA A 220 -31.79 -47.34 -8.61
CA ALA A 220 -33.06 -48.00 -8.48
C ALA A 220 -34.19 -47.23 -7.79
N ASN A 221 -35.17 -46.95 -8.65
CA ASN A 221 -36.61 -47.20 -8.47
C ASN A 221 -37.37 -46.36 -7.43
N LYS A 222 -38.31 -45.71 -7.98
CA LYS A 222 -39.70 -46.02 -8.24
C LYS A 222 -40.66 -45.29 -7.29
N ASP A 223 -41.56 -44.69 -7.95
CA ASP A 223 -43.00 -44.62 -7.73
C ASP A 223 -43.55 -43.76 -6.58
N ASP A 224 -44.39 -42.94 -7.05
CA ASP A 224 -45.81 -42.72 -6.76
C ASP A 224 -46.17 -41.43 -6.00
N ASP A 225 -46.91 -40.68 -6.72
CA ASP A 225 -48.25 -40.14 -6.49
C ASP A 225 -48.48 -38.98 -5.51
N ASP A 226 -49.05 -37.98 -6.12
CA ASP A 226 -50.29 -37.27 -5.82
C ASP A 226 -50.40 -36.28 -4.64
N ASP A 227 -51.05 -35.21 -5.06
CA ASP A 227 -52.02 -34.34 -4.38
C ASP A 227 -51.52 -33.08 -3.62
N GLU A 228 -51.85 -32.00 -4.29
CA GLU A 228 -52.80 -30.93 -3.88
C GLU A 228 -52.73 -30.39 -2.45
N PHE A 229 -52.30 -29.16 -2.35
CA PHE A 229 -53.00 -27.94 -1.96
C PHE A 229 -52.05 -26.77 -1.97
#